data_17af26f67286872b4d971aaccf977961
#
_entry.id   17af26f67286872b4d971aaccf977961
#
_cell.length_a   1.000
_cell.length_b   1.000
_cell.length_c   1.000
_cell.angle_alpha   90.00
_cell.angle_beta   90.00
_cell.angle_gamma   90.00
#
_symmetry.space_group_name_H-M   'P 1'
#
loop_
_entity.id
_entity.type
_entity.pdbx_description
1 polymer ?
#
loop_
_entity_poly.entity_id
_entity_poly.type
_entity_poly.pdbx_seq_one_letter_code
_entity_poly.pdbx_strand_id
1 'polypeptide(L)'
;TLSWQKDLGDKKMRNEFGEGSTPALHGNHLVVVWDHQGESFVVTLDKRTGKELWRQKRDEIDSWATPLILEEDGRLQVVTGGMKKLRSYDLETGETVWECAGTTMNPIPSPVAGDGLVFLTSGFRGNSLKAIRLTGAKGDLTSSANIVWTLDRDTPYVPSPLLYDGILYLLKSNNGLLSAFDAKTGAPHYQVQRLERAPNVFASPVGAAGRVYVAGRDGTTVVLKHGTSFEVLAQNTLDDGFDASPALVDREIFLRGYRYLYSIAEP
;
A
#
# COMPACT_ATOMS: atom_id res chain seq x y z
N THR A 1 -27.12 -11.26 9.17
CA THR A 1 -28.14 -10.20 8.98
C THR A 1 -27.49 -9.03 8.26
N LEU A 2 -28.08 -8.58 7.15
CA LEU A 2 -27.66 -7.37 6.44
C LEU A 2 -28.02 -6.14 7.30
N SER A 3 -27.04 -5.30 7.63
CA SER A 3 -27.25 -4.08 8.42
C SER A 3 -27.62 -2.88 7.53
N TRP A 4 -26.92 -2.71 6.42
CA TRP A 4 -27.19 -1.70 5.40
C TRP A 4 -26.51 -2.07 4.07
N GLN A 5 -26.93 -1.42 3.01
CA GLN A 5 -26.37 -1.52 1.68
C GLN A 5 -26.28 -0.12 1.04
N LYS A 6 -25.21 0.14 0.34
CA LYS A 6 -24.99 1.40 -0.38
C LYS A 6 -24.49 1.10 -1.80
N ASP A 7 -25.21 1.58 -2.78
CA ASP A 7 -24.77 1.59 -4.16
C ASP A 7 -23.95 2.87 -4.43
N LEU A 8 -22.74 2.73 -4.94
CA LEU A 8 -21.85 3.82 -5.33
C LEU A 8 -21.81 4.02 -6.85
N GLY A 9 -22.58 3.24 -7.60
CA GLY A 9 -22.62 3.26 -9.06
C GLY A 9 -21.63 2.30 -9.71
N ASP A 10 -21.62 2.28 -11.04
CA ASP A 10 -20.77 1.40 -11.83
C ASP A 10 -19.30 1.92 -11.84
N LYS A 11 -18.37 1.05 -11.47
CA LYS A 11 -16.94 1.33 -11.51
C LYS A 11 -16.30 0.75 -12.76
N LYS A 12 -16.07 1.59 -13.77
CA LYS A 12 -15.44 1.20 -15.02
C LYS A 12 -13.92 1.28 -14.89
N MET A 13 -13.28 0.13 -14.74
CA MET A 13 -11.82 0.02 -14.66
C MET A 13 -11.22 -0.25 -16.03
N ARG A 14 -9.99 0.22 -16.27
CA ARG A 14 -9.22 -0.04 -17.48
C ARG A 14 -9.12 -1.54 -17.75
N ASN A 15 -9.36 -1.95 -18.99
CA ASN A 15 -9.26 -3.35 -19.43
C ASN A 15 -10.07 -4.33 -18.57
N GLU A 16 -11.10 -3.85 -17.88
CA GLU A 16 -11.95 -4.68 -17.01
C GLU A 16 -11.18 -5.42 -15.90
N PHE A 17 -10.05 -4.84 -15.43
CA PHE A 17 -9.23 -5.46 -14.39
C PHE A 17 -9.94 -5.61 -13.03
N GLY A 18 -11.10 -5.02 -12.88
CA GLY A 18 -11.86 -5.07 -11.63
C GLY A 18 -11.35 -4.08 -10.57
N GLU A 19 -11.96 -4.19 -9.41
CA GLU A 19 -11.69 -3.34 -8.26
C GLU A 19 -10.61 -3.97 -7.37
N GLY A 20 -9.71 -3.17 -6.83
CA GLY A 20 -8.64 -3.64 -5.96
C GLY A 20 -8.45 -2.84 -4.68
N SER A 21 -9.06 -1.63 -4.61
CA SER A 21 -8.99 -0.81 -3.40
C SER A 21 -9.88 -1.38 -2.29
N THR A 22 -9.32 -1.62 -1.12
CA THR A 22 -10.07 -2.01 0.07
C THR A 22 -10.55 -0.74 0.82
N PRO A 23 -11.77 -0.70 1.35
CA PRO A 23 -12.19 0.40 2.23
C PRO A 23 -11.34 0.46 3.51
N ALA A 24 -10.99 1.67 3.94
CA ALA A 24 -10.31 1.89 5.22
C ALA A 24 -11.30 2.28 6.31
N LEU A 25 -11.07 1.78 7.53
CA LEU A 25 -11.96 2.00 8.66
C LEU A 25 -11.21 2.63 9.83
N HIS A 26 -11.73 3.74 10.34
CA HIS A 26 -11.27 4.33 11.61
C HIS A 26 -12.46 4.85 12.39
N GLY A 27 -12.58 4.46 13.66
CA GLY A 27 -13.70 4.87 14.50
C GLY A 27 -15.05 4.52 13.86
N ASN A 28 -15.82 5.51 13.48
CA ASN A 28 -17.11 5.37 12.79
C ASN A 28 -17.04 5.67 11.26
N HIS A 29 -15.86 6.01 10.74
CA HIS A 29 -15.63 6.41 9.37
C HIS A 29 -15.18 5.24 8.51
N LEU A 30 -15.95 4.90 7.47
CA LEU A 30 -15.59 3.97 6.41
C LEU A 30 -15.24 4.75 5.15
N VAL A 31 -13.97 4.76 4.78
CA VAL A 31 -13.46 5.51 3.64
C VAL A 31 -13.36 4.61 2.42
N VAL A 32 -13.93 5.04 1.30
CA VAL A 32 -13.89 4.35 0.00
C VAL A 32 -13.29 5.26 -1.05
N VAL A 33 -12.27 4.79 -1.76
CA VAL A 33 -11.73 5.43 -2.96
C VAL A 33 -12.39 4.82 -4.18
N TRP A 34 -13.03 5.67 -5.00
CA TRP A 34 -13.79 5.26 -6.17
C TRP A 34 -13.17 5.87 -7.44
N ASP A 35 -11.87 5.58 -7.66
CA ASP A 35 -11.16 6.03 -8.84
C ASP A 35 -11.41 5.08 -10.01
N HIS A 36 -11.91 5.58 -11.14
CA HIS A 36 -12.23 4.81 -12.34
C HIS A 36 -12.30 5.69 -13.59
N GLN A 37 -12.63 5.12 -14.75
CA GLN A 37 -12.73 5.85 -16.01
C GLN A 37 -14.01 6.72 -16.16
N GLY A 38 -14.77 6.88 -15.08
CA GLY A 38 -15.91 7.79 -14.97
C GLY A 38 -15.65 8.94 -13.99
N GLU A 39 -16.65 9.32 -13.22
CA GLU A 39 -16.51 10.33 -12.16
C GLU A 39 -15.84 9.73 -10.91
N SER A 40 -14.54 9.98 -10.79
CA SER A 40 -13.76 9.53 -9.64
C SER A 40 -14.03 10.38 -8.39
N PHE A 41 -14.09 9.72 -7.24
CA PHE A 41 -14.27 10.38 -5.95
C PHE A 41 -13.66 9.58 -4.80
N VAL A 42 -13.50 10.21 -3.66
CA VAL A 42 -13.35 9.58 -2.34
C VAL A 42 -14.56 9.92 -1.51
N VAL A 43 -15.09 8.95 -0.80
CA VAL A 43 -16.28 9.11 0.06
C VAL A 43 -16.03 8.50 1.42
N THR A 44 -16.54 9.17 2.45
CA THR A 44 -16.59 8.62 3.80
C THR A 44 -18.03 8.35 4.20
N LEU A 45 -18.27 7.15 4.69
CA LEU A 45 -19.58 6.67 5.13
C LEU A 45 -19.55 6.42 6.64
N ASP A 46 -20.68 6.66 7.30
CA ASP A 46 -20.91 6.14 8.65
C ASP A 46 -21.01 4.60 8.59
N LYS A 47 -20.13 3.92 9.31
CA LYS A 47 -20.00 2.46 9.23
C LYS A 47 -21.24 1.70 9.71
N ARG A 48 -22.09 2.32 10.55
CA ARG A 48 -23.27 1.68 11.13
C ARG A 48 -24.48 1.80 10.22
N THR A 49 -24.57 2.90 9.47
CA THR A 49 -25.77 3.27 8.71
C THR A 49 -25.56 3.33 7.20
N GLY A 50 -24.30 3.36 6.73
CA GLY A 50 -23.97 3.62 5.33
C GLY A 50 -24.28 5.04 4.86
N LYS A 51 -24.67 5.94 5.79
CA LYS A 51 -24.90 7.35 5.44
C LYS A 51 -23.59 8.03 5.02
N GLU A 52 -23.66 8.76 3.92
CA GLU A 52 -22.52 9.56 3.46
C GLU A 52 -22.29 10.74 4.42
N LEU A 53 -21.05 10.85 4.91
CA LEU A 53 -20.60 11.94 5.78
C LEU A 53 -20.05 13.07 4.93
N TRP A 54 -19.18 12.75 3.98
CA TRP A 54 -18.66 13.68 2.98
C TRP A 54 -18.21 12.95 1.73
N ARG A 55 -18.08 13.68 0.61
CA ARG A 55 -17.57 13.21 -0.68
C ARG A 55 -16.71 14.28 -1.32
N GLN A 56 -15.55 13.90 -1.86
CA GLN A 56 -14.69 14.76 -2.65
C GLN A 56 -14.47 14.20 -4.05
N LYS A 57 -14.70 15.02 -5.07
CA LYS A 57 -14.36 14.66 -6.45
C LYS A 57 -12.86 14.52 -6.60
N ARG A 58 -12.46 13.57 -7.43
CA ARG A 58 -11.07 13.33 -7.80
C ARG A 58 -10.94 13.36 -9.31
N ASP A 59 -9.82 13.88 -9.79
CA ASP A 59 -9.50 13.91 -11.23
C ASP A 59 -8.63 12.73 -11.67
N GLU A 60 -8.64 11.63 -10.88
CA GLU A 60 -7.94 10.39 -11.20
C GLU A 60 -8.72 9.58 -12.27
N ILE A 61 -7.99 8.68 -12.97
CA ILE A 61 -8.60 7.83 -14.00
C ILE A 61 -8.83 6.43 -13.43
N ASP A 62 -7.77 5.80 -12.95
CA ASP A 62 -7.80 4.48 -12.35
C ASP A 62 -6.83 4.43 -11.17
N SER A 63 -7.24 3.87 -10.04
CA SER A 63 -6.35 3.52 -8.95
C SER A 63 -6.87 2.29 -8.22
N TRP A 64 -5.96 1.49 -7.70
CA TRP A 64 -6.24 0.29 -6.93
C TRP A 64 -5.69 0.36 -5.50
N ALA A 65 -5.03 1.46 -5.17
CA ALA A 65 -4.43 1.68 -3.87
C ALA A 65 -5.50 1.81 -2.77
N THR A 66 -5.34 1.06 -1.70
CA THR A 66 -6.14 1.23 -0.48
C THR A 66 -5.76 2.54 0.20
N PRO A 67 -6.73 3.38 0.63
CA PRO A 67 -6.43 4.59 1.37
C PRO A 67 -5.83 4.27 2.74
N LEU A 68 -4.89 5.10 3.20
CA LEU A 68 -4.31 5.01 4.53
C LEU A 68 -4.93 6.08 5.44
N ILE A 69 -5.41 5.69 6.61
CA ILE A 69 -5.83 6.62 7.65
C ILE A 69 -4.68 6.73 8.66
N LEU A 70 -4.26 7.93 8.96
CA LEU A 70 -3.19 8.24 9.91
C LEU A 70 -3.55 9.46 10.76
N GLU A 71 -2.88 9.61 11.89
CA GLU A 71 -2.97 10.80 12.74
C GLU A 71 -1.64 11.55 12.71
N GLU A 72 -1.70 12.86 12.52
CA GLU A 72 -0.56 13.78 12.64
C GLU A 72 -1.02 15.06 13.31
N ASP A 73 -0.30 15.50 14.32
CA ASP A 73 -0.59 16.72 15.11
C ASP A 73 -2.03 16.75 15.67
N GLY A 74 -2.55 15.58 16.12
CA GLY A 74 -3.91 15.44 16.64
C GLY A 74 -5.01 15.50 15.57
N ARG A 75 -4.66 15.47 14.29
CA ARG A 75 -5.59 15.49 13.16
C ARG A 75 -5.56 14.15 12.42
N LEU A 76 -6.72 13.53 12.30
CA LEU A 76 -6.88 12.33 11.47
C LEU A 76 -6.97 12.70 9.99
N GLN A 77 -6.17 12.02 9.18
CA GLN A 77 -6.06 12.27 7.75
C GLN A 77 -6.26 10.98 6.94
N VAL A 78 -6.81 11.13 5.74
CA VAL A 78 -6.95 10.07 4.74
C VAL A 78 -5.96 10.33 3.62
N VAL A 79 -4.92 9.52 3.50
CA VAL A 79 -3.93 9.63 2.42
C VAL A 79 -4.28 8.68 1.28
N THR A 80 -4.30 9.21 0.07
CA THR A 80 -4.62 8.46 -1.15
C THR A 80 -3.52 8.58 -2.19
N GLY A 81 -3.16 7.45 -2.80
CA GLY A 81 -2.35 7.41 -4.01
C GLY A 81 -3.14 7.86 -5.23
N GLY A 82 -2.45 8.33 -6.26
CA GLY A 82 -3.05 8.68 -7.54
C GLY A 82 -2.00 8.89 -8.63
N MET A 83 -2.41 8.74 -9.87
CA MET A 83 -1.55 8.99 -11.04
C MET A 83 -1.28 10.48 -11.21
N LYS A 84 -2.31 11.30 -11.10
CA LYS A 84 -2.21 12.76 -11.27
C LYS A 84 -1.77 13.44 -9.99
N LYS A 85 -2.37 13.05 -8.86
CA LYS A 85 -2.08 13.66 -7.56
C LYS A 85 -2.10 12.64 -6.42
N LEU A 86 -1.16 12.80 -5.52
CA LEU A 86 -1.23 12.26 -4.17
C LEU A 86 -1.98 13.27 -3.32
N ARG A 87 -2.90 12.83 -2.46
CA ARG A 87 -3.71 13.73 -1.64
C ARG A 87 -3.89 13.20 -0.23
N SER A 88 -3.96 14.16 0.69
CA SER A 88 -4.45 13.93 2.04
C SER A 88 -5.70 14.76 2.27
N TYR A 89 -6.70 14.13 2.87
CA TYR A 89 -7.96 14.76 3.27
C TYR A 89 -8.10 14.68 4.78
N ASP A 90 -8.72 15.67 5.37
CA ASP A 90 -9.18 15.61 6.75
C ASP A 90 -10.28 14.54 6.87
N LEU A 91 -10.16 13.62 7.83
CA LEU A 91 -11.09 12.51 7.96
C LEU A 91 -12.51 12.97 8.33
N GLU A 92 -12.64 14.03 9.12
CA GLU A 92 -13.94 14.50 9.61
C GLU A 92 -14.67 15.37 8.57
N THR A 93 -13.92 16.25 7.88
CA THR A 93 -14.53 17.27 6.99
C THR A 93 -14.42 16.93 5.51
N GLY A 94 -13.47 16.07 5.12
CA GLY A 94 -13.14 15.80 3.73
C GLY A 94 -12.34 16.93 3.04
N GLU A 95 -11.99 18.00 3.72
CA GLU A 95 -11.17 19.06 3.16
C GLU A 95 -9.76 18.55 2.81
N THR A 96 -9.23 19.00 1.66
CA THR A 96 -7.86 18.67 1.27
C THR A 96 -6.87 19.35 2.23
N VAL A 97 -6.06 18.55 2.92
CA VAL A 97 -4.99 19.03 3.81
C VAL A 97 -3.77 19.40 2.99
N TRP A 98 -3.33 18.45 2.15
CA TRP A 98 -2.23 18.67 1.21
C TRP A 98 -2.42 17.81 -0.05
N GLU A 99 -1.78 18.23 -1.11
CA GLU A 99 -1.64 17.47 -2.33
C GLU A 99 -0.24 17.65 -2.92
N CYS A 100 0.19 16.74 -3.78
CA CYS A 100 1.38 16.91 -4.61
C CYS A 100 1.24 16.16 -5.92
N ALA A 101 2.17 16.41 -6.86
CA ALA A 101 2.24 15.66 -8.11
C ALA A 101 2.21 14.15 -7.86
N GLY A 102 1.43 13.45 -8.66
CA GLY A 102 1.17 12.02 -8.52
C GLY A 102 2.36 11.13 -8.84
N THR A 103 2.04 9.88 -9.07
CA THR A 103 3.02 8.83 -9.38
C THR A 103 2.97 8.47 -10.88
N THR A 104 3.20 7.21 -11.22
CA THR A 104 3.08 6.72 -12.60
C THR A 104 1.67 6.18 -12.87
N MET A 105 1.41 5.67 -14.08
CA MET A 105 0.14 5.05 -14.44
C MET A 105 -0.19 3.86 -13.53
N ASN A 106 -1.48 3.60 -13.34
CA ASN A 106 -2.01 2.47 -12.58
C ASN A 106 -1.40 2.38 -11.16
N PRO A 107 -1.64 3.36 -10.28
CA PRO A 107 -1.17 3.27 -8.91
C PRO A 107 -1.91 2.16 -8.16
N ILE A 108 -1.18 1.08 -7.84
CA ILE A 108 -1.70 -0.11 -7.14
C ILE A 108 -1.19 -0.16 -5.70
N PRO A 109 0.12 0.06 -5.44
CA PRO A 109 0.64 -0.03 -4.09
C PRO A 109 -0.04 0.95 -3.14
N SER A 110 -0.47 0.43 -2.00
CA SER A 110 -1.06 1.26 -0.94
C SER A 110 0.00 2.07 -0.21
N PRO A 111 -0.31 3.28 0.26
CA PRO A 111 0.59 4.06 1.09
C PRO A 111 0.94 3.33 2.39
N VAL A 112 2.16 3.55 2.89
CA VAL A 112 2.57 3.14 4.23
C VAL A 112 3.14 4.33 4.98
N ALA A 113 2.99 4.39 6.30
CA ALA A 113 3.48 5.51 7.10
C ALA A 113 4.11 5.06 8.42
N GLY A 114 5.05 5.85 8.89
CA GLY A 114 5.69 5.70 10.19
C GLY A 114 6.78 6.77 10.39
N ASP A 115 7.17 7.00 11.62
CA ASP A 115 8.20 7.97 12.00
C ASP A 115 8.00 9.39 11.42
N GLY A 116 6.73 9.84 11.31
CA GLY A 116 6.38 11.16 10.78
C GLY A 116 6.51 11.27 9.24
N LEU A 117 6.66 10.16 8.54
CA LEU A 117 6.72 10.09 7.07
C LEU A 117 5.59 9.23 6.52
N VAL A 118 5.15 9.55 5.31
CA VAL A 118 4.30 8.70 4.49
C VAL A 118 5.00 8.40 3.16
N PHE A 119 4.91 7.16 2.71
CA PHE A 119 5.53 6.67 1.48
C PHE A 119 4.44 6.28 0.48
N LEU A 120 4.50 6.90 -0.70
CA LEU A 120 3.59 6.61 -1.80
C LEU A 120 4.41 6.25 -3.04
N THR A 121 4.04 5.17 -3.70
CA THR A 121 4.82 4.63 -4.81
C THR A 121 3.96 4.05 -5.92
N SER A 122 4.52 3.94 -7.12
CA SER A 122 4.03 3.11 -8.21
C SER A 122 5.17 2.77 -9.18
N GLY A 123 4.99 1.71 -9.99
CA GLY A 123 6.04 1.17 -10.85
C GLY A 123 5.56 0.66 -12.21
N PHE A 124 4.38 1.09 -12.71
CA PHE A 124 3.92 0.73 -14.05
C PHE A 124 4.19 1.85 -15.05
N ARG A 125 4.92 1.52 -16.13
CA ARG A 125 5.34 2.48 -17.17
C ARG A 125 6.07 3.70 -16.60
N GLY A 126 7.00 3.42 -15.71
CA GLY A 126 7.81 4.38 -14.97
C GLY A 126 8.06 3.91 -13.55
N ASN A 127 8.75 4.71 -12.79
CA ASN A 127 9.04 4.45 -11.38
C ASN A 127 8.86 5.75 -10.60
N SER A 128 8.23 5.66 -9.45
CA SER A 128 8.07 6.80 -8.55
C SER A 128 7.86 6.31 -7.13
N LEU A 129 8.64 6.86 -6.22
CA LEU A 129 8.37 6.81 -4.78
C LEU A 129 8.64 8.19 -4.21
N LYS A 130 7.77 8.65 -3.34
CA LYS A 130 7.95 9.89 -2.57
C LYS A 130 7.82 9.57 -1.08
N ALA A 131 8.82 9.98 -0.31
CA ALA A 131 8.77 10.04 1.14
C ALA A 131 8.38 11.47 1.54
N ILE A 132 7.21 11.63 2.13
CA ILE A 132 6.64 12.93 2.48
C ILE A 132 6.60 13.06 3.99
N ARG A 133 7.23 14.15 4.50
CA ARG A 133 7.13 14.52 5.92
C ARG A 133 5.74 15.04 6.19
N LEU A 134 5.09 14.48 7.21
CA LEU A 134 3.73 14.82 7.59
C LEU A 134 3.66 16.12 8.39
N THR A 135 4.61 16.34 9.29
CA THR A 135 4.65 17.54 10.13
C THR A 135 4.74 18.79 9.28
N GLY A 136 3.76 19.68 9.46
CA GLY A 136 3.63 20.91 8.70
C GLY A 136 3.22 20.73 7.23
N ALA A 137 2.85 19.54 6.78
CA ALA A 137 2.37 19.29 5.43
C ALA A 137 1.02 19.98 5.19
N LYS A 138 0.99 20.93 4.25
CA LYS A 138 -0.21 21.71 3.92
C LYS A 138 -0.15 22.30 2.51
N GLY A 139 -1.28 22.30 1.81
CA GLY A 139 -1.38 22.86 0.46
C GLY A 139 -0.65 22.04 -0.59
N ASP A 140 -0.06 22.68 -1.60
CA ASP A 140 0.68 21.99 -2.67
C ASP A 140 2.13 21.70 -2.26
N LEU A 141 2.46 20.43 -2.15
CA LEU A 141 3.79 19.94 -1.77
C LEU A 141 4.68 19.60 -2.96
N THR A 142 4.27 19.80 -4.20
CA THR A 142 4.96 19.34 -5.41
C THR A 142 6.45 19.73 -5.45
N SER A 143 6.79 20.92 -4.96
CA SER A 143 8.16 21.42 -4.86
C SER A 143 8.53 21.79 -3.41
N SER A 144 7.86 21.21 -2.44
CA SER A 144 8.05 21.51 -1.02
C SER A 144 9.19 20.71 -0.40
N ALA A 145 9.82 21.27 0.63
CA ALA A 145 10.77 20.57 1.49
C ALA A 145 10.15 19.43 2.32
N ASN A 146 8.82 19.28 2.29
CA ASN A 146 8.15 18.12 2.85
C ASN A 146 8.41 16.84 2.05
N ILE A 147 8.75 16.92 0.76
CA ILE A 147 9.29 15.77 0.02
C ILE A 147 10.73 15.56 0.45
N VAL A 148 10.96 14.60 1.36
CA VAL A 148 12.26 14.40 2.01
C VAL A 148 13.24 13.71 1.07
N TRP A 149 12.77 12.68 0.37
CA TRP A 149 13.52 11.97 -0.66
C TRP A 149 12.59 11.29 -1.65
N THR A 150 13.14 10.94 -2.79
CA THR A 150 12.41 10.28 -3.88
C THR A 150 13.23 9.13 -4.47
N LEU A 151 12.53 8.17 -5.10
CA LEU A 151 13.15 7.11 -5.87
C LEU A 151 12.46 7.04 -7.24
N ASP A 152 13.26 7.01 -8.32
CA ASP A 152 12.82 7.01 -9.71
C ASP A 152 13.15 5.72 -10.45
N ARG A 153 13.50 4.66 -9.73
CA ARG A 153 13.85 3.34 -10.27
C ARG A 153 13.50 2.23 -9.30
N ASP A 154 13.31 1.02 -9.84
CA ASP A 154 13.17 -0.21 -9.08
C ASP A 154 12.01 -0.20 -8.06
N THR A 155 10.96 0.59 -8.34
CA THR A 155 9.77 0.71 -7.50
C THR A 155 8.75 -0.41 -7.77
N PRO A 156 7.90 -0.76 -6.80
CA PRO A 156 6.90 -1.82 -6.96
C PRO A 156 5.77 -1.43 -7.92
N TYR A 157 5.23 -2.44 -8.62
CA TYR A 157 4.04 -2.26 -9.45
C TYR A 157 2.77 -2.72 -8.73
N VAL A 158 2.69 -3.97 -8.27
CA VAL A 158 1.53 -4.50 -7.54
C VAL A 158 1.78 -4.56 -6.03
N PRO A 159 2.89 -5.14 -5.54
CA PRO A 159 3.13 -5.23 -4.10
C PRO A 159 3.22 -3.85 -3.45
N SER A 160 2.56 -3.66 -2.32
CA SER A 160 2.78 -2.47 -1.49
C SER A 160 4.13 -2.54 -0.78
N PRO A 161 4.76 -1.41 -0.45
CA PRO A 161 5.94 -1.38 0.41
C PRO A 161 5.66 -1.98 1.78
N LEU A 162 6.71 -2.47 2.44
CA LEU A 162 6.69 -2.76 3.87
C LEU A 162 7.59 -1.76 4.59
N LEU A 163 7.02 -1.00 5.51
CA LEU A 163 7.78 -0.24 6.50
C LEU A 163 7.84 -1.05 7.79
N TYR A 164 9.05 -1.43 8.21
CA TYR A 164 9.24 -2.23 9.42
C TYR A 164 10.49 -1.76 10.16
N ASP A 165 10.32 -1.30 11.40
CA ASP A 165 11.37 -0.79 12.30
C ASP A 165 12.38 0.14 11.58
N GLY A 166 11.87 1.18 10.92
CA GLY A 166 12.69 2.20 10.25
C GLY A 166 13.30 1.79 8.91
N ILE A 167 13.03 0.57 8.43
CA ILE A 167 13.47 0.08 7.12
C ILE A 167 12.29 -0.03 6.17
N LEU A 168 12.43 0.55 4.98
CA LEU A 168 11.46 0.46 3.89
C LEU A 168 11.89 -0.63 2.90
N TYR A 169 11.11 -1.71 2.80
CA TYR A 169 11.33 -2.80 1.87
C TYR A 169 10.48 -2.62 0.62
N LEU A 170 11.09 -2.76 -0.55
CA LEU A 170 10.48 -2.60 -1.86
C LEU A 170 10.78 -3.81 -2.74
N LEU A 171 9.75 -4.34 -3.39
CA LEU A 171 9.89 -5.31 -4.49
C LEU A 171 9.91 -4.54 -5.82
N LYS A 172 10.89 -4.79 -6.68
CA LYS A 172 10.97 -4.17 -8.00
C LYS A 172 9.86 -4.72 -8.90
N SER A 173 8.96 -3.87 -9.35
CA SER A 173 7.82 -4.27 -10.18
C SER A 173 7.03 -5.42 -9.51
N ASN A 174 6.86 -6.54 -10.22
CA ASN A 174 6.31 -7.81 -9.70
C ASN A 174 7.36 -8.90 -9.66
N ASN A 175 8.62 -8.53 -9.75
CA ASN A 175 9.72 -9.48 -9.75
C ASN A 175 10.18 -9.77 -8.32
N GLY A 176 10.72 -10.95 -8.09
CA GLY A 176 11.34 -11.29 -6.81
C GLY A 176 12.70 -10.62 -6.61
N LEU A 177 12.77 -9.32 -6.77
CA LEU A 177 13.96 -8.48 -6.57
C LEU A 177 13.67 -7.50 -5.44
N LEU A 178 14.30 -7.72 -4.29
CA LEU A 178 14.04 -6.97 -3.06
C LEU A 178 15.13 -5.93 -2.82
N SER A 179 14.71 -4.74 -2.41
CA SER A 179 15.56 -3.67 -1.92
C SER A 179 15.12 -3.24 -0.52
N ALA A 180 16.06 -2.75 0.28
CA ALA A 180 15.78 -2.17 1.59
C ALA A 180 16.50 -0.83 1.73
N PHE A 181 15.78 0.15 2.27
CA PHE A 181 16.25 1.52 2.43
C PHE A 181 16.03 1.99 3.87
N ASP A 182 16.92 2.83 4.36
CA ASP A 182 16.63 3.64 5.54
C ASP A 182 15.43 4.53 5.24
N ALA A 183 14.37 4.39 6.01
CA ALA A 183 13.10 5.06 5.73
C ALA A 183 13.21 6.58 5.84
N LYS A 184 14.06 7.11 6.71
CA LYS A 184 14.20 8.56 6.95
C LYS A 184 15.01 9.27 5.87
N THR A 185 16.03 8.59 5.37
CA THR A 185 17.02 9.21 4.47
C THR A 185 16.93 8.73 3.03
N GLY A 186 16.30 7.58 2.77
CA GLY A 186 16.31 6.92 1.47
C GLY A 186 17.66 6.27 1.12
N ALA A 187 18.60 6.23 2.05
CA ALA A 187 19.87 5.55 1.84
C ALA A 187 19.67 4.04 1.72
N PRO A 188 20.19 3.39 0.69
CA PRO A 188 20.03 1.96 0.52
C PRO A 188 20.86 1.17 1.51
N HIS A 189 20.26 0.19 2.18
CA HIS A 189 20.97 -0.85 2.90
C HIS A 189 21.43 -1.94 1.93
N TYR A 190 20.52 -2.38 1.05
CA TYR A 190 20.84 -3.23 -0.10
C TYR A 190 19.81 -3.00 -1.21
N GLN A 191 20.17 -3.32 -2.44
CA GLN A 191 19.32 -3.09 -3.60
C GLN A 191 19.28 -4.31 -4.52
N VAL A 192 18.10 -4.55 -5.10
CA VAL A 192 17.82 -5.49 -6.20
C VAL A 192 18.36 -6.90 -5.92
N GLN A 193 18.24 -7.35 -4.66
CA GLN A 193 18.64 -8.70 -4.27
C GLN A 193 17.60 -9.71 -4.74
N ARG A 194 18.04 -10.77 -5.42
CA ARG A 194 17.15 -11.79 -5.98
C ARG A 194 16.66 -12.77 -4.92
N LEU A 195 15.34 -12.95 -4.89
CA LEU A 195 14.69 -14.04 -4.17
C LEU A 195 14.64 -15.25 -5.08
N GLU A 196 15.60 -16.16 -4.95
CA GLU A 196 15.88 -17.23 -5.94
C GLU A 196 14.67 -18.12 -6.26
N ARG A 197 13.76 -18.31 -5.29
CA ARG A 197 12.59 -19.17 -5.44
C ARG A 197 11.25 -18.43 -5.42
N ALA A 198 11.25 -17.13 -5.60
CA ALA A 198 10.04 -16.33 -5.73
C ALA A 198 10.22 -15.31 -6.87
N PRO A 199 10.35 -15.76 -8.12
CA PRO A 199 10.65 -14.88 -9.25
C PRO A 199 9.52 -13.95 -9.61
N ASN A 200 8.28 -14.26 -9.21
CA ASN A 200 7.08 -13.50 -9.51
C ASN A 200 6.26 -13.31 -8.23
N VAL A 201 6.10 -12.06 -7.80
CA VAL A 201 5.48 -11.69 -6.51
C VAL A 201 4.43 -10.63 -6.73
N PHE A 202 3.19 -10.93 -6.34
CA PHE A 202 2.07 -9.97 -6.31
C PHE A 202 1.69 -9.59 -4.88
N ALA A 203 1.91 -10.53 -3.95
CA ALA A 203 1.71 -10.30 -2.53
C ALA A 203 2.64 -9.20 -1.98
N SER A 204 2.15 -8.37 -1.11
CA SER A 204 2.98 -7.41 -0.38
C SER A 204 3.82 -8.15 0.67
N PRO A 205 5.08 -7.76 0.89
CA PRO A 205 5.87 -8.29 1.98
C PRO A 205 5.24 -7.92 3.33
N VAL A 206 5.38 -8.79 4.32
CA VAL A 206 4.92 -8.53 5.70
C VAL A 206 6.04 -8.79 6.69
N GLY A 207 6.03 -8.08 7.82
CA GLY A 207 7.09 -8.12 8.83
C GLY A 207 6.56 -8.44 10.22
N ALA A 208 7.20 -9.39 10.92
CA ALA A 208 6.98 -9.66 12.33
C ALA A 208 8.17 -10.40 12.95
N ALA A 209 8.35 -10.27 14.25
CA ALA A 209 9.34 -11.00 15.05
C ALA A 209 10.75 -11.01 14.43
N GLY A 210 11.20 -9.85 13.91
CA GLY A 210 12.52 -9.70 13.30
C GLY A 210 12.67 -10.42 11.95
N ARG A 211 11.57 -10.73 11.26
CA ARG A 211 11.56 -11.40 9.96
C ARG A 211 10.71 -10.65 8.94
N VAL A 212 11.04 -10.81 7.67
CA VAL A 212 10.25 -10.34 6.53
C VAL A 212 9.83 -11.56 5.71
N TYR A 213 8.55 -11.66 5.40
CA TYR A 213 7.96 -12.76 4.66
C TYR A 213 7.51 -12.27 3.29
N VAL A 214 7.90 -12.97 2.23
CA VAL A 214 7.52 -12.68 0.84
C VAL A 214 6.93 -13.94 0.22
N ALA A 215 5.64 -13.90 -0.10
CA ALA A 215 4.93 -15.02 -0.72
C ALA A 215 4.92 -14.87 -2.25
N GLY A 216 5.36 -15.91 -2.96
CA GLY A 216 5.45 -15.95 -4.42
C GLY A 216 4.28 -16.68 -5.06
N ARG A 217 4.04 -16.37 -6.32
CA ARG A 217 3.00 -17.03 -7.15
C ARG A 217 3.28 -18.50 -7.45
N ASP A 218 4.49 -18.94 -7.23
CA ASP A 218 4.93 -20.33 -7.36
C ASP A 218 4.73 -21.17 -6.10
N GLY A 219 4.08 -20.59 -5.08
CA GLY A 219 3.82 -21.25 -3.80
C GLY A 219 4.96 -21.16 -2.78
N THR A 220 6.06 -20.49 -3.13
CA THR A 220 7.20 -20.34 -2.24
C THR A 220 7.03 -19.09 -1.36
N THR A 221 7.16 -19.26 -0.06
CA THR A 221 7.32 -18.17 0.89
C THR A 221 8.77 -18.06 1.31
N VAL A 222 9.42 -16.95 0.96
CA VAL A 222 10.79 -16.63 1.39
C VAL A 222 10.72 -15.88 2.71
N VAL A 223 11.50 -16.34 3.68
CA VAL A 223 11.65 -15.72 5.00
C VAL A 223 13.04 -15.11 5.09
N LEU A 224 13.09 -13.78 5.28
CA LEU A 224 14.34 -13.06 5.43
C LEU A 224 14.48 -12.56 6.87
N LYS A 225 15.72 -12.38 7.30
CA LYS A 225 16.03 -11.64 8.50
C LYS A 225 15.74 -10.15 8.28
N HIS A 226 15.01 -9.54 9.18
CA HIS A 226 14.89 -8.08 9.20
C HIS A 226 16.24 -7.45 9.53
N GLY A 227 16.60 -6.39 8.80
CA GLY A 227 17.85 -5.66 9.07
C GLY A 227 18.49 -5.05 7.82
N THR A 228 19.68 -4.52 8.02
CA THR A 228 20.44 -3.78 7.01
C THR A 228 21.24 -4.68 6.05
N SER A 229 21.23 -6.00 6.26
CA SER A 229 21.90 -6.99 5.42
C SER A 229 20.87 -7.92 4.79
N PHE A 230 21.07 -8.30 3.54
CA PHE A 230 20.24 -9.31 2.87
C PHE A 230 20.62 -10.72 3.35
N GLU A 231 19.74 -11.37 4.09
CA GLU A 231 19.94 -12.72 4.62
C GLU A 231 18.64 -13.50 4.51
N VAL A 232 18.66 -14.59 3.74
CA VAL A 232 17.53 -15.52 3.62
C VAL A 232 17.64 -16.58 4.71
N LEU A 233 16.64 -16.66 5.58
CA LEU A 233 16.56 -17.61 6.69
C LEU A 233 15.93 -18.94 6.26
N ALA A 234 14.89 -18.87 5.44
CA ALA A 234 14.15 -20.05 4.98
C ALA A 234 13.44 -19.80 3.66
N GLN A 235 13.15 -20.89 2.96
CA GLN A 235 12.30 -20.93 1.77
C GLN A 235 11.38 -22.13 1.89
N ASN A 236 10.07 -21.87 2.06
CA ASN A 236 9.07 -22.89 2.27
C ASN A 236 8.11 -22.91 1.10
N THR A 237 7.82 -24.09 0.54
CA THR A 237 6.95 -24.22 -0.63
C THR A 237 5.72 -25.06 -0.29
N LEU A 238 4.55 -24.55 -0.67
CA LEU A 238 3.28 -25.27 -0.67
C LEU A 238 2.87 -25.53 -2.13
N ASP A 239 2.14 -26.63 -2.36
CA ASP A 239 1.61 -26.95 -3.69
C ASP A 239 0.38 -26.10 -4.01
N ASP A 240 0.61 -24.78 -4.09
CA ASP A 240 -0.39 -23.75 -4.41
C ASP A 240 0.34 -22.50 -4.95
N GLY A 241 -0.35 -21.40 -5.15
CA GLY A 241 0.23 -20.10 -5.52
C GLY A 241 -0.40 -18.96 -4.74
N PHE A 242 0.35 -17.86 -4.51
CA PHE A 242 -0.08 -16.76 -3.65
C PHE A 242 -0.03 -15.41 -4.38
N ASP A 243 -1.19 -14.77 -4.53
CA ASP A 243 -1.30 -13.37 -4.91
C ASP A 243 -1.68 -12.48 -3.70
N ALA A 244 -2.30 -13.07 -2.68
CA ALA A 244 -2.67 -12.37 -1.46
C ALA A 244 -1.47 -12.25 -0.50
N SER A 245 -1.36 -11.10 0.14
CA SER A 245 -0.36 -10.87 1.19
C SER A 245 -0.62 -11.77 2.39
N PRO A 246 0.43 -12.33 3.04
CA PRO A 246 0.28 -13.09 4.27
C PRO A 246 -0.36 -12.24 5.38
N ALA A 247 -1.19 -12.85 6.22
CA ALA A 247 -1.65 -12.25 7.46
C ALA A 247 -0.94 -12.92 8.65
N LEU A 248 -0.33 -12.10 9.49
CA LEU A 248 0.38 -12.57 10.69
C LEU A 248 -0.47 -12.25 11.92
N VAL A 249 -0.86 -13.27 12.67
CA VAL A 249 -1.72 -13.13 13.85
C VAL A 249 -1.15 -14.00 14.97
N ASP A 250 -0.75 -13.38 16.08
CA ASP A 250 -0.12 -14.06 17.21
C ASP A 250 1.07 -14.92 16.78
N ARG A 251 0.91 -16.26 16.77
CA ARG A 251 1.93 -17.24 16.38
C ARG A 251 1.59 -17.94 15.08
N GLU A 252 0.64 -17.43 14.34
CA GLU A 252 0.13 -18.04 13.11
C GLU A 252 0.37 -17.17 11.90
N ILE A 253 0.63 -17.83 10.78
CA ILE A 253 0.71 -17.24 9.45
C ILE A 253 -0.47 -17.77 8.63
N PHE A 254 -1.33 -16.87 8.17
CA PHE A 254 -2.41 -17.21 7.26
C PHE A 254 -1.99 -16.88 5.83
N LEU A 255 -2.03 -17.88 4.95
CA LEU A 255 -1.75 -17.75 3.52
C LEU A 255 -3.00 -18.13 2.72
N ARG A 256 -3.52 -17.16 1.94
CA ARG A 256 -4.60 -17.44 1.00
C ARG A 256 -4.01 -17.82 -0.35
N GLY A 257 -4.04 -19.09 -0.67
CA GLY A 257 -3.66 -19.61 -1.98
C GLY A 257 -4.83 -19.57 -2.99
N TYR A 258 -4.55 -20.03 -4.22
CA TYR A 258 -5.57 -20.18 -5.25
C TYR A 258 -6.59 -21.26 -4.91
N ARG A 259 -6.15 -22.32 -4.19
CA ARG A 259 -6.96 -23.48 -3.84
C ARG A 259 -7.39 -23.51 -2.39
N TYR A 260 -6.51 -23.08 -1.47
CA TYR A 260 -6.69 -23.27 -0.04
C TYR A 260 -6.41 -21.98 0.77
N LEU A 261 -6.97 -21.93 1.95
CA LEU A 261 -6.54 -21.04 3.02
C LEU A 261 -5.71 -21.87 4.01
N TYR A 262 -4.46 -21.51 4.17
CA TYR A 262 -3.53 -22.17 5.08
C TYR A 262 -3.43 -21.38 6.39
N SER A 263 -3.43 -22.09 7.52
CA SER A 263 -2.99 -21.62 8.82
C SER A 263 -1.76 -22.40 9.23
N ILE A 264 -0.65 -21.71 9.43
CA ILE A 264 0.65 -22.31 9.76
C ILE A 264 1.07 -21.75 11.12
N ALA A 265 1.25 -22.62 12.10
CA ALA A 265 1.68 -22.30 13.45
C ALA A 265 2.88 -23.17 13.85
N GLU A 266 3.65 -22.70 14.82
CA GLU A 266 4.59 -23.56 15.52
C GLU A 266 3.80 -24.58 16.39
N PRO A 267 4.25 -25.83 16.46
CA PRO A 267 3.61 -26.87 17.27
C PRO A 267 3.62 -26.53 18.77
#